data_a5945dca657a54312095d14695e692e5
#
_entry.id   a5945dca657a54312095d14695e692e5
#
_cell.length_a   1.000
_cell.length_b   1.000
_cell.length_c   1.000
_cell.angle_alpha   90.00
_cell.angle_beta   90.00
_cell.angle_gamma   90.00
#
_symmetry.space_group_name_H-M   'P 1'
#
loop_
_entity.id
_entity.type
_entity.pdbx_description
1 polymer ?
#
loop_
_entity_poly.entity_id
_entity_poly.type
_entity_poly.pdbx_seq_one_letter_code
_entity_poly.pdbx_strand_id
1 'polypeptide(L)' 'MQNIKDYIGKSFVGKRLRLKCDCLIGIDITGYCVLYKIHDNEIILYIEYNNKQIQIGLNTPNLQIEVL' A
#
# COMPACT_ATOMS: atom_id res chain seq x y z
N MET A 1 -10.39 17.82 -12.91
CA MET A 1 -9.81 16.60 -13.50
C MET A 1 -9.25 15.72 -12.39
N GLN A 2 -9.65 14.47 -12.39
CA GLN A 2 -9.21 13.57 -11.33
C GLN A 2 -7.77 13.12 -11.57
N ASN A 3 -6.92 13.22 -10.53
CA ASN A 3 -5.57 12.71 -10.60
C ASN A 3 -5.60 11.17 -10.61
N ILE A 4 -4.90 10.56 -11.55
CA ILE A 4 -4.87 9.10 -11.66
C ILE A 4 -4.30 8.43 -10.40
N LYS A 5 -3.39 9.11 -9.70
CA LYS A 5 -2.83 8.60 -8.45
C LYS A 5 -3.88 8.54 -7.33
N ASP A 6 -4.76 9.55 -7.26
CA ASP A 6 -5.87 9.50 -6.33
C ASP A 6 -6.79 8.33 -6.60
N TYR A 7 -7.06 8.06 -7.87
CA TYR A 7 -7.89 6.93 -8.26
C TYR A 7 -7.25 5.60 -7.83
N ILE A 8 -5.96 5.44 -8.09
CA ILE A 8 -5.23 4.23 -7.72
C ILE A 8 -5.22 4.06 -6.20
N GLY A 9 -4.93 5.13 -5.45
CA GLY A 9 -4.93 5.08 -3.99
C GLY A 9 -6.28 4.68 -3.43
N LYS A 10 -7.34 5.31 -3.92
CA LYS A 10 -8.71 5.01 -3.48
C LYS A 10 -9.10 3.56 -3.75
N SER A 11 -8.58 2.98 -4.82
CA SER A 11 -8.95 1.61 -5.20
C SER A 11 -8.49 0.59 -4.16
N PHE A 12 -7.50 0.92 -3.35
CA PHE A 12 -6.99 0.02 -2.31
C PHE A 12 -7.65 0.23 -0.95
N VAL A 13 -8.22 1.42 -0.70
CA VAL A 13 -8.78 1.75 0.61
C VAL A 13 -9.97 0.85 0.93
N GLY A 14 -9.99 0.32 2.15
CA GLY A 14 -11.03 -0.58 2.62
C GLY A 14 -10.88 -2.02 2.17
N LYS A 15 -9.80 -2.34 1.47
CA LYS A 15 -9.57 -3.68 0.95
C LYS A 15 -8.49 -4.40 1.74
N ARG A 16 -8.65 -5.72 1.81
CA ARG A 16 -7.63 -6.57 2.39
C ARG A 16 -6.57 -6.85 1.33
N LEU A 17 -5.33 -6.57 1.68
CA LEU A 17 -4.21 -6.68 0.75
C LEU A 17 -3.14 -7.60 1.31
N ARG A 18 -2.55 -8.38 0.42
CA ARG A 18 -1.31 -9.07 0.69
C ARG A 18 -0.19 -8.31 0.02
N LEU A 19 0.79 -7.90 0.81
CA LEU A 19 1.92 -7.12 0.35
C LEU A 19 3.20 -7.94 0.48
N LYS A 20 3.89 -8.08 -0.61
CA LYS A 20 5.10 -8.87 -0.68
C LYS A 20 6.21 -8.04 -1.30
N CYS A 21 7.35 -7.98 -0.65
CA CYS A 21 8.51 -7.27 -1.17
C CYS A 21 9.74 -8.15 -1.06
N ASP A 22 10.39 -8.34 -2.18
CA ASP A 22 11.62 -9.13 -2.26
C ASP A 22 12.82 -8.22 -2.02
N CYS A 23 12.83 -7.54 -0.88
CA CYS A 23 13.90 -6.65 -0.46
C CYS A 23 14.80 -7.37 0.54
N LEU A 24 15.83 -6.67 1.02
CA LEU A 24 16.86 -7.26 1.88
C LEU A 24 16.31 -7.98 3.11
N ILE A 25 15.20 -7.49 3.66
CA ILE A 25 14.59 -8.07 4.87
C ILE A 25 13.49 -9.06 4.52
N GLY A 26 12.94 -8.96 3.31
CA GLY A 26 11.78 -9.74 2.91
C GLY A 26 10.52 -9.34 3.69
N ILE A 27 9.51 -8.86 2.98
CA ILE A 27 8.24 -8.48 3.59
C ILE A 27 7.14 -9.32 2.96
N ASP A 28 6.34 -9.96 3.80
CA ASP A 28 5.13 -10.67 3.37
C ASP A 28 4.09 -10.49 4.46
N ILE A 29 3.19 -9.54 4.25
CA ILE A 29 2.18 -9.20 5.24
C ILE A 29 0.80 -9.16 4.60
N THR A 30 -0.21 -9.41 5.41
CA THR A 30 -1.62 -9.29 5.00
C THR A 30 -2.31 -8.35 5.98
N GLY A 31 -2.91 -7.30 5.46
CA GLY A 31 -3.58 -6.30 6.28
C GLY A 31 -4.63 -5.53 5.48
N TYR A 32 -5.27 -4.57 6.13
CA TYR A 32 -6.27 -3.72 5.49
C TYR A 32 -5.67 -2.36 5.18
N CYS A 33 -5.93 -1.87 3.97
CA CYS A 33 -5.59 -0.50 3.63
C CYS A 33 -6.64 0.42 4.21
N VAL A 34 -6.26 1.24 5.18
CA VAL A 34 -7.20 2.14 5.87
C VAL A 34 -7.27 3.51 5.25
N LEU A 35 -6.17 3.97 4.65
CA LEU A 35 -6.15 5.23 3.93
C LEU A 35 -4.93 5.28 3.02
N TYR A 36 -4.87 6.29 2.17
CA TYR A 36 -3.70 6.56 1.36
C TYR A 36 -3.35 8.04 1.43
N LYS A 37 -2.11 8.36 1.11
CA LYS A 37 -1.65 9.73 0.93
C LYS A 37 -0.76 9.82 -0.30
N ILE A 38 -0.69 11.01 -0.89
CA ILE A 38 0.25 11.27 -1.97
C ILE A 38 1.25 12.29 -1.47
N HIS A 39 2.52 11.92 -1.51
CA HIS A 39 3.62 12.77 -1.07
C HIS A 39 4.73 12.70 -2.10
N ASP A 40 5.17 13.84 -2.61
CA ASP A 40 6.22 13.93 -3.64
C ASP A 40 5.94 13.02 -4.84
N ASN A 41 4.69 13.05 -5.33
CA ASN A 41 4.24 12.20 -6.44
C ASN A 41 4.25 10.71 -6.13
N GLU A 42 4.43 10.33 -4.88
CA GLU A 42 4.43 8.94 -4.47
C GLU A 42 3.15 8.61 -3.72
N ILE A 43 2.52 7.49 -4.08
CA ILE A 43 1.34 7.00 -3.36
C ILE A 43 1.83 6.17 -2.19
N ILE A 44 1.37 6.55 -0.99
CA ILE A 44 1.72 5.84 0.24
C ILE A 44 0.45 5.24 0.81
N LEU A 45 0.43 3.93 0.97
CA LEU A 45 -0.68 3.21 1.57
C LEU A 45 -0.42 3.01 3.05
N TYR A 46 -1.46 3.24 3.85
CA TYR A 46 -1.42 2.99 5.28
C TYR A 46 -2.15 1.67 5.54
N ILE A 47 -1.40 0.68 5.96
CA ILE A 47 -1.90 -0.69 6.13
C ILE A 47 -1.99 -1.00 7.62
N GLU A 48 -3.17 -1.45 8.05
CA GLU A 48 -3.35 -1.93 9.41
C GLU A 48 -3.03 -3.42 9.46
N TYR A 49 -2.04 -3.75 10.27
CA TYR A 49 -1.50 -5.10 10.37
C TYR A 49 -1.06 -5.36 11.81
N ASN A 50 -1.54 -6.44 12.42
CA ASN A 50 -1.17 -6.84 13.78
C ASN A 50 -1.34 -5.72 14.82
N ASN A 51 -2.46 -4.98 14.75
CA ASN A 51 -2.74 -3.84 15.63
C ASN A 51 -1.73 -2.70 15.49
N LYS A 52 -1.02 -2.67 14.38
CA LYS A 52 -0.09 -1.60 14.02
C LYS A 52 -0.49 -1.01 12.70
N GLN A 53 -0.07 0.21 12.46
CA GLN A 53 -0.25 0.86 11.17
C GLN A 53 1.11 1.02 10.52
N ILE A 54 1.28 0.49 9.33
CA ILE A 54 2.52 0.61 8.57
C ILE A 54 2.27 1.41 7.31
N GLN A 55 3.31 2.06 6.83
CA GLN A 55 3.26 2.86 5.62
C GLN A 55 4.08 2.17 4.54
N ILE A 56 3.48 2.00 3.36
CA ILE A 56 4.15 1.37 2.23
C ILE A 56 3.96 2.25 1.01
N GLY A 57 5.07 2.70 0.44
CA GLY A 57 5.05 3.45 -0.82
C GLY A 57 4.95 2.51 -2.01
N LEU A 58 4.10 2.86 -2.98
CA LEU A 58 3.95 2.04 -4.19
C LEU A 58 5.20 2.05 -5.07
N ASN A 59 6.12 2.99 -4.84
CA ASN A 59 7.40 3.03 -5.56
C ASN A 59 8.44 2.08 -4.98
N THR A 60 8.10 1.32 -3.95
CA THR A 60 9.02 0.36 -3.36
C THR A 60 9.45 -0.66 -4.40
N PRO A 61 10.76 -0.86 -4.63
CA PRO A 61 11.22 -1.83 -5.63
C PRO A 61 10.76 -3.25 -5.30
N ASN A 62 10.34 -3.97 -6.33
CA ASN A 62 9.91 -5.37 -6.24
C ASN A 62 8.69 -5.59 -5.34
N LEU A 63 7.89 -4.54 -5.13
CA LEU A 63 6.66 -4.67 -4.35
C LEU A 63 5.58 -5.37 -5.16
N GLN A 64 4.98 -6.38 -4.57
CA GLN A 64 3.83 -7.08 -5.12
C GLN A 64 2.63 -6.87 -4.22
N ILE A 65 1.49 -6.51 -4.81
CA ILE A 65 0.25 -6.28 -4.08
C ILE A 65 -0.82 -7.18 -4.66
N GLU A 66 -1.47 -7.94 -3.79
CA GLU A 66 -2.60 -8.78 -4.16
C GLU A 66 -3.83 -8.32 -3.38
N VAL A 67 -4.92 -8.07 -4.08
CA VAL A 67 -6.20 -7.73 -3.45
C VAL A 67 -6.93 -9.04 -3.16
N LEU A 68 -7.22 -9.25 -1.90
CA LEU A 68 -7.84 -10.51 -1.42
C LEU A 68 -9.36 -10.43 -1.38
#